data_004ad233881264543cd6acdd07e17da9
#
_entry.id   004ad233881264543cd6acdd07e17da9
#
_cell.length_a   1.000
_cell.length_b   1.000
_cell.length_c   1.000
_cell.angle_alpha   90.00
_cell.angle_beta   90.00
_cell.angle_gamma   90.00
#
_symmetry.space_group_name_H-M   'P 1'
#
loop_
_entity.id
_entity.type
_entity.pdbx_description
1 polymer ?
#
loop_
_entity_poly.entity_id
_entity_poly.type
_entity_poly.pdbx_seq_one_letter_code
_entity_poly.pdbx_strand_id
1 'polypeptide(L)'
;MKVLAILGSTRKNGNSEYLAKKIVDGTEHTVVSLADLHIEAIEDLRHSEGGFSLVDDDYEQLVQLMEEHDVLLFATPLYWYGMSGPMKNFFDRWSQYLRDERFNLKEELTKKKAYVVITGGSSAKIKGLPLVQQFNYIFEFVNMEFADYMIGAGVKPGEIANDIAALEKAERWNALFK
;
A
#
# COMPACT_ATOMS: atom_id res chain seq x y z
N MET A 1 4.36 17.58 -1.83
CA MET A 1 3.96 16.49 -0.91
C MET A 1 4.91 15.33 -1.14
N LYS A 2 5.44 14.77 -0.07
CA LYS A 2 6.38 13.64 -0.14
C LYS A 2 5.60 12.33 -0.17
N VAL A 3 5.78 11.51 -1.21
CA VAL A 3 4.98 10.31 -1.46
C VAL A 3 5.79 9.05 -1.22
N LEU A 4 5.29 8.13 -0.37
CA LEU A 4 5.81 6.77 -0.25
C LEU A 4 4.94 5.83 -1.08
N ALA A 5 5.47 5.28 -2.16
CA ALA A 5 4.82 4.25 -2.96
C ALA A 5 5.23 2.85 -2.48
N ILE A 6 4.27 2.11 -1.93
CA ILE A 6 4.45 0.76 -1.38
C ILE A 6 3.88 -0.26 -2.37
N LEU A 7 4.77 -1.04 -2.98
CA LEU A 7 4.43 -2.02 -4.01
C LEU A 7 4.27 -3.41 -3.41
N GLY A 8 3.08 -3.97 -3.49
CA GLY A 8 2.75 -5.31 -2.97
C GLY A 8 2.88 -6.44 -3.99
N SER A 9 3.27 -6.15 -5.24
CA SER A 9 3.41 -7.20 -6.25
C SER A 9 4.77 -7.91 -6.16
N THR A 10 4.77 -9.25 -6.23
CA THR A 10 6.00 -10.03 -6.42
C THR A 10 6.49 -10.03 -7.86
N ARG A 11 5.66 -9.55 -8.79
CA ARG A 11 6.02 -9.44 -10.21
C ARG A 11 6.66 -8.09 -10.47
N LYS A 12 7.92 -8.10 -10.89
CA LYS A 12 8.63 -6.88 -11.36
C LYS A 12 8.02 -6.38 -12.68
N ASN A 13 7.94 -5.06 -12.83
CA ASN A 13 7.32 -4.39 -13.98
C ASN A 13 5.86 -4.81 -14.21
N GLY A 14 5.13 -5.11 -13.13
CA GLY A 14 3.71 -5.43 -13.17
C GLY A 14 2.83 -4.19 -13.37
N ASN A 15 1.54 -4.43 -13.61
CA ASN A 15 0.59 -3.36 -13.91
C ASN A 15 0.37 -2.38 -12.75
N SER A 16 0.35 -2.87 -11.49
CA SER A 16 0.22 -1.99 -10.31
C SER A 16 1.46 -1.13 -10.10
N GLU A 17 2.64 -1.69 -10.31
CA GLU A 17 3.91 -0.96 -10.28
C GLU A 17 3.98 0.09 -11.39
N TYR A 18 3.53 -0.23 -12.60
CA TYR A 18 3.48 0.71 -13.71
C TYR A 18 2.65 1.95 -13.37
N LEU A 19 1.43 1.76 -12.85
CA LEU A 19 0.59 2.88 -12.43
C LEU A 19 1.19 3.67 -11.28
N ALA A 20 1.73 3.00 -10.26
CA ALA A 20 2.37 3.67 -9.13
C ALA A 20 3.54 4.54 -9.59
N LYS A 21 4.43 4.02 -10.44
CA LYS A 21 5.54 4.79 -11.01
C LYS A 21 5.07 5.99 -11.83
N LYS A 22 4.01 5.83 -12.64
CA LYS A 22 3.41 6.93 -13.40
C LYS A 22 2.85 8.02 -12.47
N ILE A 23 2.24 7.63 -11.35
CA ILE A 23 1.67 8.56 -10.37
C ILE A 23 2.77 9.40 -9.70
N VAL A 24 3.91 8.79 -9.36
CA VAL A 24 4.97 9.49 -8.62
C VAL A 24 6.03 10.13 -9.51
N ASP A 25 5.96 9.99 -10.82
CA ASP A 25 6.94 10.52 -11.78
C ASP A 25 7.10 12.05 -11.67
N GLY A 26 8.33 12.50 -11.42
CA GLY A 26 8.64 13.92 -11.26
C GLY A 26 8.10 14.57 -9.97
N THR A 27 7.69 13.78 -8.98
CA THR A 27 7.33 14.23 -7.61
C THR A 27 8.47 13.95 -6.64
N GLU A 28 8.40 14.49 -5.43
CA GLU A 28 9.26 14.05 -4.32
C GLU A 28 8.72 12.74 -3.76
N HIS A 29 9.43 11.63 -3.99
CA HIS A 29 8.91 10.31 -3.64
C HIS A 29 9.98 9.28 -3.27
N THR A 30 9.53 8.25 -2.56
CA THR A 30 10.27 7.00 -2.33
C THR A 30 9.42 5.83 -2.83
N VAL A 31 10.03 4.87 -3.50
CA VAL A 31 9.35 3.63 -3.95
C VAL A 31 9.94 2.45 -3.21
N VAL A 32 9.10 1.65 -2.57
CA VAL A 32 9.48 0.44 -1.86
C VAL A 32 8.71 -0.76 -2.42
N SER A 33 9.43 -1.81 -2.79
CA SER A 33 8.84 -3.09 -3.17
C SER A 33 8.86 -4.04 -1.97
N LEU A 34 7.70 -4.42 -1.46
CA LEU A 34 7.59 -5.36 -0.34
C LEU A 34 8.16 -6.75 -0.67
N ALA A 35 8.26 -7.08 -1.95
CA ALA A 35 8.87 -8.34 -2.40
C ALA A 35 10.40 -8.35 -2.33
N ASP A 36 11.02 -7.19 -2.25
CA ASP A 36 12.49 -7.04 -2.15
C ASP A 36 12.95 -6.91 -0.68
N LEU A 37 12.03 -6.90 0.28
CA LEU A 37 12.28 -6.81 1.72
C LEU A 37 12.05 -8.16 2.40
N HIS A 38 12.82 -8.41 3.45
CA HIS A 38 12.58 -9.49 4.39
C HIS A 38 11.60 -9.02 5.45
N ILE A 39 10.35 -9.48 5.37
CA ILE A 39 9.27 -9.16 6.32
C ILE A 39 8.71 -10.47 6.85
N GLU A 40 9.00 -10.78 8.10
CA GLU A 40 8.44 -11.95 8.77
C GLU A 40 6.93 -11.82 8.94
N ALA A 41 6.23 -12.95 8.82
CA ALA A 41 4.80 -12.99 9.12
C ALA A 41 4.57 -12.70 10.60
N ILE A 42 3.49 -11.99 10.90
CA ILE A 42 3.16 -11.73 12.31
C ILE A 42 2.82 -13.03 13.05
N GLU A 43 3.39 -13.20 14.25
CA GLU A 43 2.85 -14.07 15.26
C GLU A 43 1.93 -13.23 16.16
N ASP A 44 0.68 -13.66 16.36
CA ASP A 44 -0.28 -12.89 17.16
C ASP A 44 -0.03 -13.02 18.67
N LEU A 45 0.79 -12.12 19.16
CA LEU A 45 1.14 -12.04 20.59
C LEU A 45 0.39 -10.95 21.34
N ARG A 46 -0.71 -10.41 20.80
CA ARG A 46 -1.48 -9.30 21.39
C ARG A 46 -1.97 -9.56 22.81
N HIS A 47 -2.17 -10.80 23.16
CA HIS A 47 -2.70 -11.23 24.45
C HIS A 47 -1.73 -12.14 25.23
N SER A 48 -0.50 -12.32 24.74
CA SER A 48 0.53 -13.11 25.41
C SER A 48 1.20 -12.29 26.51
N GLU A 49 1.70 -12.98 27.54
CA GLU A 49 2.53 -12.36 28.57
C GLU A 49 3.81 -11.80 27.92
N GLY A 50 4.10 -10.51 28.12
CA GLY A 50 5.23 -9.81 27.50
C GLY A 50 4.92 -9.19 26.11
N GLY A 51 3.77 -9.51 25.49
CA GLY A 51 3.37 -8.92 24.21
C GLY A 51 4.28 -9.30 23.04
N PHE A 52 4.43 -8.41 22.05
CA PHE A 52 5.28 -8.63 20.89
C PHE A 52 6.76 -8.46 21.23
N SER A 53 7.58 -9.38 20.71
CA SER A 53 9.04 -9.27 20.73
C SER A 53 9.56 -8.51 19.50
N LEU A 54 10.81 -8.03 19.60
CA LEU A 54 11.50 -7.49 18.43
C LEU A 54 11.71 -8.59 17.39
N VAL A 55 11.48 -8.24 16.14
CA VAL A 55 11.73 -9.12 14.99
C VAL A 55 12.89 -8.54 14.19
N ASP A 56 13.87 -9.35 13.90
CA ASP A 56 15.04 -8.95 13.07
C ASP A 56 14.67 -9.05 11.58
N ASP A 57 14.02 -8.02 11.09
CA ASP A 57 13.60 -7.90 9.70
C ASP A 57 13.58 -6.42 9.23
N ASP A 58 13.23 -6.20 7.96
CA ASP A 58 13.26 -4.86 7.36
C ASP A 58 12.04 -3.98 7.73
N TYR A 59 11.15 -4.43 8.61
CA TYR A 59 9.89 -3.73 8.84
C TYR A 59 10.05 -2.36 9.53
N GLU A 60 11.01 -2.20 10.44
CA GLU A 60 11.25 -0.91 11.11
C GLU A 60 11.60 0.20 10.12
N GLN A 61 12.33 -0.11 9.04
CA GLN A 61 12.64 0.85 7.97
C GLN A 61 11.36 1.34 7.29
N LEU A 62 10.37 0.44 7.10
CA LEU A 62 9.06 0.84 6.53
C LEU A 62 8.30 1.77 7.46
N VAL A 63 8.34 1.54 8.78
CA VAL A 63 7.70 2.42 9.76
C VAL A 63 8.33 3.82 9.69
N GLN A 64 9.65 3.91 9.68
CA GLN A 64 10.37 5.18 9.55
C GLN A 64 10.02 5.90 8.23
N LEU A 65 9.99 5.18 7.11
CA LEU A 65 9.59 5.76 5.82
C LEU A 65 8.13 6.25 5.86
N MET A 66 7.21 5.52 6.51
CA MET A 66 5.84 5.99 6.66
C MET A 66 5.78 7.29 7.48
N GLU A 67 6.60 7.45 8.51
CA GLU A 67 6.65 8.68 9.31
C GLU A 67 7.15 9.87 8.49
N GLU A 68 8.13 9.67 7.61
CA GLU A 68 8.79 10.72 6.82
C GLU A 68 7.97 11.25 5.63
N HIS A 69 6.87 10.60 5.25
CA HIS A 69 6.11 10.91 4.04
C HIS A 69 4.68 11.38 4.37
N ASP A 70 4.14 12.28 3.55
CA ASP A 70 2.79 12.85 3.72
C ASP A 70 1.70 11.95 3.13
N VAL A 71 2.03 11.25 2.04
CA VAL A 71 1.12 10.41 1.27
C VAL A 71 1.65 8.99 1.21
N LEU A 72 0.77 8.02 1.52
CA LEU A 72 1.03 6.60 1.37
C LEU A 72 0.24 6.06 0.16
N LEU A 73 0.96 5.71 -0.89
CA LEU A 73 0.39 5.13 -2.12
C LEU A 73 0.59 3.61 -2.10
N PHE A 74 -0.48 2.86 -1.85
CA PHE A 74 -0.47 1.40 -1.83
C PHE A 74 -0.82 0.86 -3.22
N ALA A 75 0.05 0.04 -3.81
CA ALA A 75 -0.18 -0.55 -5.13
C ALA A 75 -0.14 -2.08 -5.06
N THR A 76 -1.26 -2.73 -5.34
CA THR A 76 -1.41 -4.18 -5.23
C THR A 76 -2.15 -4.80 -6.42
N PRO A 77 -1.74 -5.99 -6.87
CA PRO A 77 -2.60 -6.80 -7.74
C PRO A 77 -3.80 -7.33 -6.96
N LEU A 78 -4.90 -7.57 -7.67
CA LEU A 78 -6.08 -8.25 -7.14
C LEU A 78 -5.90 -9.77 -7.25
N TYR A 79 -5.52 -10.41 -6.14
CA TYR A 79 -5.35 -11.85 -6.07
C TYR A 79 -6.46 -12.48 -5.23
N TRP A 80 -7.22 -13.40 -5.84
CA TRP A 80 -8.36 -14.03 -5.16
C TRP A 80 -9.29 -13.03 -4.47
N TYR A 81 -9.51 -11.89 -5.17
CA TYR A 81 -10.38 -10.78 -4.72
C TYR A 81 -9.87 -10.02 -3.48
N GLY A 82 -8.64 -10.28 -3.05
CA GLY A 82 -7.95 -9.61 -1.95
C GLY A 82 -6.65 -8.95 -2.41
N MET A 83 -5.94 -8.34 -1.46
CA MET A 83 -4.59 -7.84 -1.68
C MET A 83 -3.59 -9.00 -1.81
N SER A 84 -2.42 -8.72 -2.35
CA SER A 84 -1.32 -9.69 -2.43
C SER A 84 -0.84 -10.13 -1.04
N GLY A 85 -0.21 -11.30 -0.96
CA GLY A 85 0.38 -11.80 0.30
C GLY A 85 1.36 -10.82 0.95
N PRO A 86 2.34 -10.25 0.22
CA PRO A 86 3.25 -9.25 0.79
C PRO A 86 2.52 -8.01 1.32
N MET A 87 1.49 -7.51 0.63
CA MET A 87 0.69 -6.37 1.10
C MET A 87 -0.11 -6.75 2.35
N LYS A 88 -0.67 -7.96 2.41
CA LYS A 88 -1.40 -8.43 3.59
C LYS A 88 -0.48 -8.58 4.80
N ASN A 89 0.70 -9.18 4.60
CA ASN A 89 1.71 -9.32 5.64
C ASN A 89 2.16 -7.95 6.18
N PHE A 90 2.34 -6.97 5.29
CA PHE A 90 2.65 -5.60 5.69
C PHE A 90 1.58 -5.02 6.64
N PHE A 91 0.29 -5.15 6.32
CA PHE A 91 -0.78 -4.64 7.20
C PHE A 91 -0.94 -5.43 8.48
N ASP A 92 -0.73 -6.75 8.46
CA ASP A 92 -0.82 -7.58 9.68
C ASP A 92 0.20 -7.15 10.72
N ARG A 93 1.41 -6.74 10.29
CA ARG A 93 2.46 -6.23 11.15
C ARG A 93 2.11 -4.91 11.85
N TRP A 94 1.12 -4.13 11.37
CA TRP A 94 0.62 -2.96 12.09
C TRP A 94 0.13 -3.31 13.50
N SER A 95 -0.39 -4.51 13.72
CA SER A 95 -0.81 -4.97 15.05
C SER A 95 0.31 -4.94 16.10
N GLN A 96 1.54 -5.18 15.69
CA GLN A 96 2.74 -5.06 16.53
C GLN A 96 3.12 -3.59 16.73
N TYR A 97 3.29 -2.84 15.65
CA TYR A 97 3.83 -1.48 15.70
C TYR A 97 2.86 -0.44 16.24
N LEU A 98 1.55 -0.68 16.19
CA LEU A 98 0.55 0.14 16.91
C LEU A 98 0.63 0.00 18.44
N ARG A 99 1.41 -0.96 18.95
CA ARG A 99 1.65 -1.22 20.36
C ARG A 99 3.11 -1.01 20.78
N ASP A 100 3.97 -0.68 19.84
CA ASP A 100 5.39 -0.46 20.09
C ASP A 100 5.60 0.99 20.52
N GLU A 101 5.96 1.18 21.80
CA GLU A 101 6.15 2.50 22.41
C GLU A 101 7.33 3.30 21.82
N ARG A 102 8.20 2.64 21.03
CA ARG A 102 9.31 3.30 20.31
C ARG A 102 8.82 4.15 19.14
N PHE A 103 7.60 3.88 18.64
CA PHE A 103 6.98 4.55 17.51
C PHE A 103 5.62 5.12 17.91
N ASN A 104 5.27 6.27 17.39
CA ASN A 104 3.92 6.82 17.53
C ASN A 104 3.10 6.59 16.26
N LEU A 105 3.16 5.36 15.73
CA LEU A 105 2.59 5.03 14.42
C LEU A 105 1.12 5.44 14.28
N LYS A 106 0.31 5.21 15.32
CA LYS A 106 -1.12 5.55 15.24
C LYS A 106 -1.35 7.06 15.06
N GLU A 107 -0.63 7.90 15.80
CA GLU A 107 -0.73 9.36 15.66
C GLU A 107 -0.18 9.82 14.31
N GLU A 108 0.96 9.27 13.88
CA GLU A 108 1.55 9.60 12.60
C GLU A 108 0.64 9.26 11.42
N LEU A 109 -0.04 8.12 11.45
CA LEU A 109 -0.98 7.72 10.40
C LEU A 109 -2.18 8.69 10.27
N THR A 110 -2.62 9.33 11.36
CA THR A 110 -3.72 10.32 11.29
C THR A 110 -3.38 11.57 10.47
N LYS A 111 -2.10 11.84 10.28
CA LYS A 111 -1.59 13.02 9.54
C LYS A 111 -1.42 12.73 8.04
N LYS A 112 -1.63 11.49 7.61
CA LYS A 112 -1.29 11.03 6.27
C LYS A 112 -2.53 10.75 5.42
N LYS A 113 -2.33 10.80 4.09
CA LYS A 113 -3.35 10.47 3.12
C LYS A 113 -3.02 9.15 2.43
N ALA A 114 -4.00 8.24 2.41
CA ALA A 114 -3.88 6.98 1.71
C ALA A 114 -4.48 7.05 0.30
N TYR A 115 -3.72 6.57 -0.66
CA TYR A 115 -4.16 6.31 -2.03
C TYR A 115 -3.94 4.85 -2.38
N VAL A 116 -4.88 4.24 -3.10
CA VAL A 116 -4.81 2.81 -3.39
C VAL A 116 -4.93 2.54 -4.89
N VAL A 117 -3.95 1.83 -5.44
CA VAL A 117 -3.95 1.30 -6.80
C VAL A 117 -4.16 -0.22 -6.73
N ILE A 118 -5.23 -0.69 -7.35
CA ILE A 118 -5.54 -2.11 -7.52
C ILE A 118 -5.48 -2.43 -9.01
N THR A 119 -4.84 -3.53 -9.41
CA THR A 119 -4.87 -3.99 -10.80
C THR A 119 -5.29 -5.45 -10.90
N GLY A 120 -6.09 -5.77 -11.92
CA GLY A 120 -6.57 -7.14 -12.12
C GLY A 120 -7.13 -7.36 -13.51
N GLY A 121 -7.79 -8.47 -13.75
CA GLY A 121 -8.42 -8.79 -15.03
C GLY A 121 -9.58 -7.87 -15.41
N SER A 122 -10.24 -8.13 -16.52
CA SER A 122 -11.29 -7.29 -17.10
C SER A 122 -12.47 -7.00 -16.15
N SER A 123 -12.76 -7.90 -15.21
CA SER A 123 -13.81 -7.70 -14.20
C SER A 123 -13.31 -7.03 -12.90
N ALA A 124 -12.03 -6.64 -12.83
CA ALA A 124 -11.43 -6.10 -11.61
C ALA A 124 -12.15 -4.83 -11.12
N LYS A 125 -12.66 -3.99 -12.02
CA LYS A 125 -13.37 -2.74 -11.66
C LYS A 125 -14.61 -2.97 -10.80
N ILE A 126 -15.23 -4.15 -10.89
CA ILE A 126 -16.36 -4.55 -10.03
C ILE A 126 -15.89 -5.48 -8.91
N LYS A 127 -15.16 -6.53 -9.26
CA LYS A 127 -14.76 -7.56 -8.31
C LYS A 127 -13.65 -7.11 -7.34
N GLY A 128 -12.99 -6.00 -7.61
CA GLY A 128 -12.04 -5.36 -6.71
C GLY A 128 -12.66 -4.47 -5.64
N LEU A 129 -13.96 -4.14 -5.73
CA LEU A 129 -14.63 -3.29 -4.73
C LEU A 129 -14.59 -3.86 -3.29
N PRO A 130 -14.70 -5.18 -3.06
CA PRO A 130 -14.49 -5.72 -1.72
C PRO A 130 -13.10 -5.42 -1.14
N LEU A 131 -12.06 -5.39 -1.98
CA LEU A 131 -10.71 -5.00 -1.54
C LEU A 131 -10.62 -3.50 -1.20
N VAL A 132 -11.29 -2.64 -1.98
CA VAL A 132 -11.41 -1.21 -1.62
C VAL A 132 -12.04 -1.05 -0.24
N GLN A 133 -13.08 -1.83 0.06
CA GLN A 133 -13.74 -1.80 1.37
C GLN A 133 -12.81 -2.32 2.48
N GLN A 134 -11.96 -3.32 2.21
CA GLN A 134 -10.94 -3.75 3.18
C GLN A 134 -9.97 -2.62 3.51
N PHE A 135 -9.44 -1.92 2.50
CA PHE A 135 -8.57 -0.75 2.72
C PHE A 135 -9.29 0.34 3.52
N ASN A 136 -10.56 0.63 3.20
CA ASN A 136 -11.34 1.61 3.94
C ASN A 136 -11.40 1.27 5.43
N TYR A 137 -11.72 0.02 5.80
CA TYR A 137 -11.78 -0.40 7.20
C TYR A 137 -10.41 -0.37 7.89
N ILE A 138 -9.33 -0.72 7.18
CA ILE A 138 -7.96 -0.63 7.73
C ILE A 138 -7.63 0.83 8.06
N PHE A 139 -7.89 1.76 7.14
CA PHE A 139 -7.55 3.16 7.32
C PHE A 139 -8.46 3.84 8.35
N GLU A 140 -9.75 3.51 8.38
CA GLU A 140 -10.69 3.96 9.40
C GLU A 140 -10.23 3.55 10.81
N PHE A 141 -9.75 2.31 10.98
CA PHE A 141 -9.28 1.80 12.27
C PHE A 141 -8.12 2.63 12.86
N VAL A 142 -7.27 3.20 12.01
CA VAL A 142 -6.14 4.05 12.43
C VAL A 142 -6.40 5.54 12.24
N ASN A 143 -7.62 5.93 11.87
CA ASN A 143 -8.03 7.31 11.55
C ASN A 143 -7.16 7.98 10.47
N MET A 144 -6.67 7.23 9.50
CA MET A 144 -5.97 7.75 8.33
C MET A 144 -6.96 8.14 7.23
N GLU A 145 -6.76 9.30 6.59
CA GLU A 145 -7.61 9.75 5.48
C GLU A 145 -7.47 8.81 4.28
N PHE A 146 -8.55 8.10 3.91
CA PHE A 146 -8.63 7.38 2.64
C PHE A 146 -9.03 8.34 1.53
N ALA A 147 -8.04 8.97 0.88
CA ALA A 147 -8.26 10.07 -0.05
C ALA A 147 -8.88 9.60 -1.38
N ASP A 148 -8.37 8.52 -1.98
CA ASP A 148 -8.93 7.99 -3.24
C ASP A 148 -8.38 6.58 -3.55
N TYR A 149 -9.03 5.88 -4.49
CA TYR A 149 -8.57 4.61 -5.03
C TYR A 149 -8.72 4.54 -6.56
N MET A 150 -7.94 3.69 -7.21
CA MET A 150 -8.18 3.31 -8.60
C MET A 150 -8.10 1.80 -8.79
N ILE A 151 -8.93 1.29 -9.70
CA ILE A 151 -8.89 -0.10 -10.13
C ILE A 151 -8.63 -0.12 -11.63
N GLY A 152 -7.44 -0.59 -12.01
CA GLY A 152 -7.02 -0.73 -13.40
C GLY A 152 -7.19 -2.15 -13.93
N ALA A 153 -7.53 -2.28 -15.21
CA ALA A 153 -7.70 -3.54 -15.90
C ALA A 153 -6.45 -3.91 -16.72
N GLY A 154 -5.85 -5.06 -16.41
CA GLY A 154 -4.70 -5.60 -17.13
C GLY A 154 -4.21 -6.87 -16.44
N VAL A 155 -4.02 -7.97 -17.18
CA VAL A 155 -3.57 -9.28 -16.67
C VAL A 155 -2.08 -9.46 -16.89
N LYS A 156 -1.64 -9.31 -18.16
CA LYS A 156 -0.22 -9.42 -18.52
C LYS A 156 0.50 -8.10 -18.23
N PRO A 157 1.81 -8.16 -17.95
CA PRO A 157 2.62 -6.94 -17.84
C PRO A 157 2.44 -6.03 -19.05
N GLY A 158 2.22 -4.74 -18.79
CA GLY A 158 2.02 -3.73 -19.83
C GLY A 158 0.59 -3.59 -20.34
N GLU A 159 -0.32 -4.54 -20.11
CA GLU A 159 -1.71 -4.41 -20.58
C GLU A 159 -2.45 -3.23 -19.95
N ILE A 160 -2.04 -2.77 -18.78
CA ILE A 160 -2.60 -1.59 -18.12
C ILE A 160 -2.47 -0.32 -18.96
N ALA A 161 -1.53 -0.25 -19.90
CA ALA A 161 -1.38 0.86 -20.83
C ALA A 161 -2.59 1.02 -21.78
N ASN A 162 -3.45 0.01 -21.87
CA ASN A 162 -4.70 0.07 -22.64
C ASN A 162 -5.89 0.55 -21.81
N ASP A 163 -5.77 0.69 -20.48
CA ASP A 163 -6.83 1.22 -19.62
C ASP A 163 -6.71 2.75 -19.52
N ILE A 164 -7.25 3.44 -20.52
CA ILE A 164 -7.17 4.89 -20.64
C ILE A 164 -7.70 5.60 -19.37
N ALA A 165 -8.81 5.13 -18.80
CA ALA A 165 -9.38 5.73 -17.59
C ALA A 165 -8.44 5.61 -16.38
N ALA A 166 -7.72 4.49 -16.25
CA ALA A 166 -6.72 4.33 -15.18
C ALA A 166 -5.52 5.25 -15.43
N LEU A 167 -5.06 5.40 -16.68
CA LEU A 167 -3.96 6.30 -17.02
C LEU A 167 -4.31 7.76 -16.75
N GLU A 168 -5.49 8.22 -17.17
CA GLU A 168 -5.97 9.59 -16.90
C GLU A 168 -6.10 9.86 -15.39
N LYS A 169 -6.57 8.87 -14.61
CA LYS A 169 -6.64 9.00 -13.16
C LYS A 169 -5.23 9.06 -12.53
N ALA A 170 -4.29 8.28 -13.03
CA ALA A 170 -2.89 8.35 -12.61
C ALA A 170 -2.26 9.72 -12.89
N GLU A 171 -2.55 10.32 -14.04
CA GLU A 171 -2.10 11.67 -14.37
C GLU A 171 -2.69 12.75 -13.47
N ARG A 172 -3.99 12.63 -13.12
CA ARG A 172 -4.61 13.54 -12.14
C ARG A 172 -3.95 13.44 -10.76
N TRP A 173 -3.64 12.24 -10.28
CA TRP A 173 -2.93 12.09 -9.00
C TRP A 173 -1.50 12.61 -9.08
N ASN A 174 -0.80 12.37 -10.20
CA ASN A 174 0.54 12.93 -10.42
C ASN A 174 0.54 14.46 -10.33
N ALA A 175 -0.45 15.11 -10.99
CA ALA A 175 -0.58 16.55 -10.92
C ALA A 175 -0.92 17.08 -9.51
N LEU A 176 -1.67 16.28 -8.72
CA LEU A 176 -2.00 16.63 -7.33
C LEU A 176 -0.77 16.53 -6.41
N PHE A 177 0.16 15.61 -6.68
CA PHE A 177 1.34 15.37 -5.83
C PHE A 177 2.53 16.29 -6.16
N LYS A 178 2.55 16.93 -7.32
CA LYS A 178 3.52 17.97 -7.71
C LYS A 178 3.26 19.29 -7.00
#